data_76f738cd50f94b6ef2debba0c039f911
#
_entry.id   76f738cd50f94b6ef2debba0c039f911
#
_cell.length_a   1.000
_cell.length_b   1.000
_cell.length_c   1.000
_cell.angle_alpha   90.00
_cell.angle_beta   90.00
_cell.angle_gamma   90.00
#
_symmetry.space_group_name_H-M   'P 1'
#
loop_
_entity.id
_entity.type
_entity.pdbx_description
1 polymer ?
#
loop_
_entity_poly.entity_id
_entity_poly.type
_entity_poly.pdbx_seq_one_letter_code
_entity_poly.pdbx_strand_id
1 'polypeptide(L)'
;MARHRTTPEAPPTNGPTRRRPFRTLGLAGMGALLLGAALLTGDPAERTPTAQADPVSGEAAPSAVDAHGQLQVCGLKLCDENGQPVQLTGMSSHGLQWFDHCLTDASLDALADDWNADVLRVSLYIQEGGYETDPRGFTDRVHELIEEATRRGLYVIVDWHMLTPGDPNHNTDLALDFFAEIAEVHSGKDNLLYEIANEPNGVSWNAVKSYSEQVIPVIREQDPEAVVLVGTRAWSSLGVSEGSDHSEIVADPVDADNIMYVYHFYAASHDGPHFDVFRQAARELPLFVTEFGTQEHTGDGENDFASAQAYLDFMAQEQISWVNWNYSDDHRSGAVFEPGTCAAGGPFAGTDALKPAGEWIRDQIRTSGVNRADS
;
A
#
# COMPACT_ATOMS: atom_id res chain seq x y z
N MET A 1 7.51 -47.36 -25.83
CA MET A 1 6.23 -47.52 -25.15
C MET A 1 5.59 -46.13 -25.05
N ALA A 2 4.33 -46.04 -25.44
CA ALA A 2 3.64 -44.86 -25.92
C ALA A 2 3.46 -43.74 -24.87
N ARG A 3 3.72 -42.47 -25.30
CA ARG A 3 3.36 -41.26 -24.55
C ARG A 3 1.91 -40.89 -24.88
N HIS A 4 1.04 -40.84 -23.91
CA HIS A 4 -0.29 -40.24 -24.03
C HIS A 4 -0.14 -38.71 -23.80
N ARG A 5 -0.44 -37.93 -24.87
CA ARG A 5 -0.72 -36.51 -24.78
C ARG A 5 -2.23 -36.35 -24.53
N THR A 6 -2.60 -35.68 -23.46
CA THR A 6 -3.97 -35.19 -23.23
C THR A 6 -4.02 -33.72 -23.61
N THR A 7 -4.87 -33.40 -24.57
CA THR A 7 -5.24 -32.02 -24.96
C THR A 7 -6.30 -31.48 -24.01
N PRO A 8 -6.27 -30.21 -23.63
CA PRO A 8 -7.35 -29.60 -22.83
C PRO A 8 -8.57 -29.24 -23.70
N GLU A 9 -9.74 -29.53 -23.15
CA GLU A 9 -11.07 -29.36 -23.73
C GLU A 9 -11.53 -27.89 -23.52
N ALA A 10 -12.10 -27.28 -24.54
CA ALA A 10 -12.61 -25.90 -24.52
C ALA A 10 -13.97 -25.83 -23.81
N PRO A 11 -14.32 -24.72 -23.13
CA PRO A 11 -15.60 -24.55 -22.45
C PRO A 11 -16.74 -24.22 -23.43
N PRO A 12 -18.02 -24.54 -23.08
CA PRO A 12 -19.16 -24.39 -23.94
C PRO A 12 -19.67 -22.93 -24.03
N THR A 13 -20.00 -22.53 -25.24
CA THR A 13 -20.64 -21.24 -25.56
C THR A 13 -22.14 -21.27 -25.25
N ASN A 14 -22.61 -20.36 -24.39
CA ASN A 14 -24.03 -20.12 -24.15
C ASN A 14 -24.55 -19.02 -25.09
N GLY A 15 -25.62 -19.35 -25.84
CA GLY A 15 -26.30 -18.46 -26.77
C GLY A 15 -27.31 -17.49 -26.10
N PRO A 16 -27.86 -16.52 -26.83
CA PRO A 16 -28.51 -15.34 -26.29
C PRO A 16 -29.93 -15.57 -25.81
N THR A 17 -30.26 -15.13 -24.60
CA THR A 17 -31.62 -15.06 -24.07
C THR A 17 -32.30 -13.74 -24.43
N ARG A 18 -33.49 -13.87 -24.99
CA ARG A 18 -34.38 -12.80 -25.47
C ARG A 18 -34.89 -11.92 -24.32
N ARG A 19 -34.71 -10.59 -24.45
CA ARG A 19 -35.38 -9.57 -23.62
C ARG A 19 -36.86 -9.39 -24.05
N ARG A 20 -37.80 -9.34 -23.09
CA ARG A 20 -39.16 -8.83 -23.24
C ARG A 20 -39.24 -7.41 -22.66
N PRO A 21 -40.03 -6.51 -23.31
CA PRO A 21 -40.19 -5.14 -22.83
C PRO A 21 -41.29 -5.03 -21.78
N PHE A 22 -41.05 -4.27 -20.70
CA PHE A 22 -42.08 -3.82 -19.77
C PHE A 22 -42.59 -2.43 -20.19
N ARG A 23 -43.91 -2.31 -20.16
CA ARG A 23 -44.71 -1.13 -20.54
C ARG A 23 -44.71 -0.12 -19.37
N THR A 24 -44.53 1.12 -19.74
CA THR A 24 -44.80 2.31 -18.92
C THR A 24 -46.31 2.54 -18.76
N LEU A 25 -46.73 2.84 -17.51
CA LEU A 25 -48.03 3.48 -17.27
C LEU A 25 -47.76 4.78 -16.52
N GLY A 26 -48.14 5.89 -17.13
CA GLY A 26 -48.14 7.21 -16.50
C GLY A 26 -49.42 7.44 -15.69
N LEU A 27 -49.33 8.24 -14.66
CA LEU A 27 -50.48 8.93 -14.06
C LEU A 27 -50.11 10.37 -13.74
N ALA A 28 -50.86 11.26 -14.33
CA ALA A 28 -50.84 12.69 -14.08
C ALA A 28 -51.78 12.99 -12.89
N GLY A 29 -51.41 13.93 -12.05
CA GLY A 29 -52.27 14.47 -10.99
C GLY A 29 -52.00 15.96 -10.79
N MET A 30 -52.93 16.78 -11.29
CA MET A 30 -53.07 18.23 -11.10
C MET A 30 -53.73 18.51 -9.72
N GLY A 31 -53.37 19.59 -9.06
CA GLY A 31 -54.07 20.17 -7.89
C GLY A 31 -53.37 21.39 -7.36
N ALA A 32 -53.69 22.51 -7.85
CA ALA A 32 -54.52 23.66 -7.48
C ALA A 32 -53.95 24.52 -6.31
N LEU A 33 -53.80 25.80 -6.70
CA LEU A 33 -53.49 26.98 -5.85
C LEU A 33 -54.49 27.21 -4.73
N LEU A 34 -54.03 27.76 -3.61
CA LEU A 34 -54.77 28.73 -2.78
C LEU A 34 -53.84 29.82 -2.27
N LEU A 35 -54.10 31.06 -2.71
CA LEU A 35 -53.57 32.29 -2.13
C LEU A 35 -54.24 32.57 -0.77
N GLY A 36 -53.46 32.92 0.23
CA GLY A 36 -53.93 33.53 1.50
C GLY A 36 -53.04 34.70 1.84
N ALA A 37 -53.50 35.94 1.57
CA ALA A 37 -52.85 37.14 2.04
C ALA A 37 -53.30 37.49 3.46
N ALA A 38 -52.39 37.60 4.39
CA ALA A 38 -52.63 38.21 5.70
C ALA A 38 -51.63 39.34 5.92
N LEU A 39 -52.12 40.57 5.89
CA LEU A 39 -51.47 41.80 6.32
C LEU A 39 -51.45 41.80 7.88
N LEU A 40 -50.28 41.82 8.47
CA LEU A 40 -50.08 42.23 9.85
C LEU A 40 -48.97 43.26 9.91
N THR A 41 -49.34 44.47 10.31
CA THR A 41 -48.48 45.59 10.70
C THR A 41 -47.82 45.25 12.04
N GLY A 42 -46.51 45.30 12.10
CA GLY A 42 -45.72 45.14 13.33
C GLY A 42 -44.49 46.05 13.30
N ASP A 43 -44.25 46.73 14.39
CA ASP A 43 -43.26 47.78 14.67
C ASP A 43 -41.81 47.40 14.33
N PRO A 44 -40.94 48.43 14.07
CA PRO A 44 -39.53 48.19 13.79
C PRO A 44 -38.77 47.87 15.09
N ALA A 45 -38.55 46.61 15.38
CA ALA A 45 -37.61 46.20 16.41
C ALA A 45 -36.18 46.32 15.91
N GLU A 46 -35.32 46.92 16.70
CA GLU A 46 -33.90 47.13 16.54
C GLU A 46 -33.20 45.84 16.05
N ARG A 47 -32.56 45.93 14.90
CA ARG A 47 -31.65 44.89 14.38
C ARG A 47 -30.33 45.01 15.13
N THR A 48 -30.10 44.17 16.10
CA THR A 48 -28.75 43.81 16.56
C THR A 48 -27.94 43.27 15.39
N PRO A 49 -26.73 43.79 15.14
CA PRO A 49 -25.88 43.20 14.10
C PRO A 49 -25.50 41.76 14.54
N THR A 50 -26.01 40.78 13.85
CA THR A 50 -25.46 39.41 13.91
C THR A 50 -24.01 39.48 13.44
N ALA A 51 -23.08 39.25 14.34
CA ALA A 51 -21.69 39.03 13.99
C ALA A 51 -21.67 37.83 13.00
N GLN A 52 -21.32 38.14 11.77
CA GLN A 52 -21.02 37.15 10.75
C GLN A 52 -19.73 36.53 11.24
N ALA A 53 -19.80 35.29 11.69
CA ALA A 53 -18.60 34.51 11.93
C ALA A 53 -17.89 34.39 10.57
N ASP A 54 -16.69 34.92 10.50
CA ASP A 54 -15.80 34.70 9.37
C ASP A 54 -15.68 33.17 9.18
N PRO A 55 -15.70 32.67 7.95
CA PRO A 55 -15.40 31.27 7.72
C PRO A 55 -13.99 31.04 8.28
N VAL A 56 -13.90 30.20 9.31
CA VAL A 56 -12.61 29.64 9.73
C VAL A 56 -12.05 28.98 8.46
N SER A 57 -11.04 29.60 7.89
CA SER A 57 -10.22 28.97 6.87
C SER A 57 -9.55 27.78 7.57
N GLY A 58 -10.19 26.62 7.50
CA GLY A 58 -9.57 25.39 7.94
C GLY A 58 -8.35 25.20 7.04
N GLU A 59 -7.18 25.43 7.58
CA GLU A 59 -5.92 25.04 6.97
C GLU A 59 -6.02 23.51 6.79
N ALA A 60 -5.77 23.02 5.57
CA ALA A 60 -5.77 21.59 5.32
C ALA A 60 -4.73 20.95 6.27
N ALA A 61 -5.05 19.78 6.82
CA ALA A 61 -4.08 19.07 7.63
C ALA A 61 -2.77 18.85 6.81
N PRO A 62 -1.61 18.96 7.45
CA PRO A 62 -0.34 18.72 6.75
C PRO A 62 -0.31 17.32 6.16
N SER A 63 0.34 17.17 5.00
CA SER A 63 0.59 15.84 4.43
C SER A 63 1.52 15.02 5.34
N ALA A 64 1.63 13.72 5.10
CA ALA A 64 2.53 12.87 5.88
C ALA A 64 3.99 13.36 5.79
N VAL A 65 4.43 13.77 4.60
CA VAL A 65 5.78 14.30 4.37
C VAL A 65 5.97 15.65 5.05
N ASP A 66 4.97 16.56 4.98
CA ASP A 66 5.05 17.86 5.68
C ASP A 66 5.10 17.70 7.21
N ALA A 67 4.49 16.63 7.73
CA ALA A 67 4.44 16.35 9.16
C ALA A 67 5.72 15.71 9.69
N HIS A 68 6.41 14.89 8.90
CA HIS A 68 7.50 14.03 9.37
C HIS A 68 8.86 14.33 8.74
N GLY A 69 8.91 14.96 7.55
CA GLY A 69 10.15 15.27 6.83
C GLY A 69 10.96 14.03 6.44
N GLN A 70 12.28 14.15 6.42
CA GLN A 70 13.19 13.03 6.13
C GLN A 70 13.13 11.97 7.23
N LEU A 71 12.80 10.74 6.83
CA LEU A 71 12.73 9.61 7.77
C LEU A 71 14.12 9.04 8.10
N GLN A 72 14.23 8.50 9.30
CA GLN A 72 15.45 7.83 9.78
C GLN A 72 15.11 6.64 10.69
N VAL A 73 16.04 5.69 10.83
CA VAL A 73 15.90 4.59 11.78
C VAL A 73 16.52 4.98 13.12
N CYS A 74 15.74 4.98 14.19
CA CYS A 74 16.20 5.31 15.54
C CYS A 74 15.96 4.12 16.48
N GLY A 75 17.02 3.34 16.70
CA GLY A 75 16.94 2.08 17.43
C GLY A 75 16.10 1.05 16.69
N LEU A 76 14.94 0.69 17.24
CA LEU A 76 14.03 -0.31 16.63
C LEU A 76 12.83 0.34 15.91
N LYS A 77 12.83 1.66 15.72
CA LYS A 77 11.68 2.40 15.18
C LYS A 77 12.04 3.18 13.92
N LEU A 78 11.05 3.41 13.08
CA LEU A 78 11.10 4.47 12.10
C LEU A 78 10.83 5.80 12.82
N CYS A 79 11.60 6.83 12.51
CA CYS A 79 11.48 8.13 13.14
C CYS A 79 11.40 9.24 12.10
N ASP A 80 10.81 10.36 12.49
CA ASP A 80 10.80 11.60 11.71
C ASP A 80 12.19 12.30 11.70
N GLU A 81 12.26 13.42 11.02
CA GLU A 81 13.47 14.25 10.94
C GLU A 81 13.97 14.75 12.32
N ASN A 82 13.08 14.80 13.32
CA ASN A 82 13.37 15.24 14.69
C ASN A 82 13.71 14.07 15.63
N GLY A 83 13.73 12.82 15.11
CA GLY A 83 14.00 11.61 15.88
C GLY A 83 12.81 11.13 16.73
N GLN A 84 11.59 11.57 16.41
CA GLN A 84 10.38 11.08 17.07
C GLN A 84 9.85 9.84 16.32
N PRO A 85 9.49 8.77 17.04
CA PRO A 85 8.93 7.57 16.41
C PRO A 85 7.66 7.88 15.63
N VAL A 86 7.56 7.34 14.40
CA VAL A 86 6.40 7.47 13.52
C VAL A 86 5.90 6.11 13.06
N GLN A 87 4.60 6.03 12.79
CA GLN A 87 3.98 4.88 12.14
C GLN A 87 3.36 5.35 10.82
N LEU A 88 3.87 4.88 9.70
CA LEU A 88 3.25 5.10 8.39
C LEU A 88 2.25 3.99 8.09
N THR A 89 1.13 4.36 7.47
CA THR A 89 0.08 3.43 7.06
C THR A 89 -0.32 3.69 5.61
N GLY A 90 -0.49 2.63 4.80
CA GLY A 90 -0.82 2.85 3.40
C GLY A 90 -1.12 1.59 2.60
N MET A 91 -1.00 1.74 1.29
CA MET A 91 -1.36 0.71 0.32
C MET A 91 -0.20 0.36 -0.60
N SER A 92 -0.09 -0.91 -0.95
CA SER A 92 0.77 -1.38 -2.06
C SER A 92 -0.03 -1.37 -3.35
N SER A 93 0.57 -0.89 -4.44
CA SER A 93 0.08 -1.25 -5.78
C SER A 93 0.11 -2.77 -5.95
N HIS A 94 -0.64 -3.30 -6.88
CA HIS A 94 -0.33 -4.60 -7.48
C HIS A 94 0.79 -4.44 -8.51
N GLY A 95 1.30 -5.52 -9.10
CA GLY A 95 2.33 -5.47 -10.13
C GLY A 95 1.99 -4.52 -11.27
N LEU A 96 2.92 -3.61 -11.60
CA LEU A 96 2.74 -2.58 -12.62
C LEU A 96 2.41 -3.17 -14.00
N GLN A 97 2.94 -4.33 -14.34
CA GLN A 97 2.66 -5.01 -15.62
C GLN A 97 1.21 -5.42 -15.81
N TRP A 98 0.42 -5.50 -14.73
CA TRP A 98 -0.98 -5.94 -14.78
C TRP A 98 -1.97 -4.84 -14.39
N PHE A 99 -1.63 -4.02 -13.39
CA PHE A 99 -2.56 -3.10 -12.74
C PHE A 99 -2.10 -1.64 -12.71
N ASP A 100 -1.12 -1.25 -13.54
CA ASP A 100 -0.70 0.15 -13.67
C ASP A 100 -1.88 1.10 -13.92
N HIS A 101 -2.87 0.64 -14.67
CA HIS A 101 -4.09 1.40 -14.96
C HIS A 101 -4.95 1.73 -13.72
N CYS A 102 -4.65 1.14 -12.56
CA CYS A 102 -5.23 1.52 -11.26
C CYS A 102 -4.50 2.70 -10.61
N LEU A 103 -3.28 3.07 -11.07
CA LEU A 103 -2.47 4.15 -10.51
C LEU A 103 -2.62 5.42 -11.36
N THR A 104 -3.77 6.07 -11.22
CA THR A 104 -4.15 7.30 -11.91
C THR A 104 -4.17 8.48 -10.95
N ASP A 105 -4.19 9.72 -11.48
CA ASP A 105 -4.36 10.92 -10.64
C ASP A 105 -5.57 10.78 -9.69
N ALA A 106 -6.72 10.35 -10.21
CA ALA A 106 -7.93 10.24 -9.40
C ALA A 106 -7.83 9.18 -8.29
N SER A 107 -7.15 8.05 -8.55
CA SER A 107 -6.97 7.02 -7.54
C SER A 107 -5.94 7.41 -6.49
N LEU A 108 -4.85 8.07 -6.90
CA LEU A 108 -3.82 8.55 -5.98
C LEU A 108 -4.31 9.75 -5.16
N ASP A 109 -5.13 10.65 -5.74
CA ASP A 109 -5.83 11.70 -4.98
C ASP A 109 -6.76 11.07 -3.93
N ALA A 110 -7.52 10.03 -4.29
CA ALA A 110 -8.36 9.32 -3.32
C ALA A 110 -7.53 8.64 -2.22
N LEU A 111 -6.39 8.04 -2.56
CA LEU A 111 -5.50 7.42 -1.58
C LEU A 111 -4.97 8.44 -0.56
N ALA A 112 -4.55 9.61 -1.03
CA ALA A 112 -4.05 10.68 -0.17
C ALA A 112 -5.17 11.37 0.63
N ASP A 113 -6.22 11.85 -0.05
CA ASP A 113 -7.19 12.78 0.54
C ASP A 113 -8.39 12.07 1.20
N ASP A 114 -8.86 10.93 0.62
CA ASP A 114 -10.01 10.21 1.14
C ASP A 114 -9.61 9.04 2.06
N TRP A 115 -8.59 8.26 1.67
CA TRP A 115 -8.09 7.17 2.52
C TRP A 115 -7.17 7.71 3.64
N ASN A 116 -6.60 8.89 3.45
CA ASN A 116 -5.65 9.51 4.38
C ASN A 116 -4.41 8.64 4.61
N ALA A 117 -3.92 8.01 3.54
CA ALA A 117 -2.73 7.19 3.58
C ALA A 117 -1.46 8.06 3.73
N ASP A 118 -0.43 7.48 4.34
CA ASP A 118 0.90 8.09 4.48
C ASP A 118 1.84 7.70 3.37
N VAL A 119 1.68 6.46 2.87
CA VAL A 119 2.66 5.81 2.02
C VAL A 119 2.00 5.01 0.90
N LEU A 120 2.58 5.11 -0.29
CA LEU A 120 2.32 4.24 -1.43
C LEU A 120 3.53 3.32 -1.64
N ARG A 121 3.32 2.01 -1.67
CA ARG A 121 4.33 1.05 -2.12
C ARG A 121 4.14 0.75 -3.60
N VAL A 122 5.18 0.90 -4.40
CA VAL A 122 5.19 0.66 -5.84
C VAL A 122 5.84 -0.69 -6.12
N SER A 123 5.02 -1.70 -6.41
CA SER A 123 5.47 -3.09 -6.62
C SER A 123 5.96 -3.29 -8.04
N LEU A 124 7.28 -3.13 -8.23
CA LEU A 124 7.95 -3.37 -9.51
C LEU A 124 8.35 -4.84 -9.64
N TYR A 125 7.47 -5.66 -10.21
CA TYR A 125 7.80 -7.06 -10.53
C TYR A 125 8.97 -7.17 -11.50
N ILE A 126 9.90 -8.07 -11.22
CA ILE A 126 11.09 -8.25 -12.05
C ILE A 126 10.80 -9.24 -13.17
N GLN A 127 10.27 -10.40 -12.83
CA GLN A 127 9.83 -11.46 -13.73
C GLN A 127 8.36 -11.28 -14.11
N GLU A 128 7.74 -12.33 -14.65
CA GLU A 128 6.32 -12.43 -14.96
C GLU A 128 5.80 -11.35 -15.92
N GLY A 129 6.65 -10.94 -16.89
CA GLY A 129 6.33 -9.86 -17.82
C GLY A 129 6.60 -8.46 -17.27
N GLY A 130 7.28 -8.38 -16.13
CA GLY A 130 7.70 -7.13 -15.49
C GLY A 130 8.99 -6.55 -16.04
N TYR A 131 9.82 -6.02 -15.15
CA TYR A 131 11.01 -5.20 -15.46
C TYR A 131 11.95 -5.80 -16.50
N GLU A 132 12.23 -7.11 -16.44
CA GLU A 132 13.12 -7.79 -17.42
C GLU A 132 12.65 -7.65 -18.88
N THR A 133 11.37 -7.40 -19.12
CA THR A 133 10.80 -7.31 -20.47
C THR A 133 10.94 -5.92 -21.09
N ASP A 134 10.92 -4.88 -20.27
CA ASP A 134 11.07 -3.48 -20.67
C ASP A 134 11.68 -2.64 -19.52
N PRO A 135 12.98 -2.81 -19.21
CA PRO A 135 13.60 -2.10 -18.09
C PRO A 135 13.42 -0.58 -18.16
N ARG A 136 13.55 0.01 -19.36
CA ARG A 136 13.41 1.46 -19.50
C ARG A 136 11.99 1.94 -19.24
N GLY A 137 11.01 1.28 -19.86
CA GLY A 137 9.60 1.67 -19.68
C GLY A 137 9.14 1.55 -18.23
N PHE A 138 9.56 0.50 -17.53
CA PHE A 138 9.23 0.35 -16.09
C PHE A 138 9.99 1.35 -15.21
N THR A 139 11.26 1.64 -15.50
CA THR A 139 11.99 2.69 -14.75
C THR A 139 11.34 4.06 -14.93
N ASP A 140 10.99 4.43 -16.18
CA ASP A 140 10.29 5.68 -16.47
C ASP A 140 8.97 5.77 -15.70
N ARG A 141 8.23 4.67 -15.63
CA ARG A 141 6.96 4.63 -14.87
C ARG A 141 7.16 4.77 -13.36
N VAL A 142 8.20 4.15 -12.81
CA VAL A 142 8.54 4.34 -11.38
C VAL A 142 8.90 5.80 -11.09
N HIS A 143 9.68 6.45 -11.96
CA HIS A 143 9.95 7.89 -11.84
C HIS A 143 8.66 8.72 -11.81
N GLU A 144 7.71 8.46 -12.71
CA GLU A 144 6.41 9.13 -12.72
C GLU A 144 5.66 8.91 -11.40
N LEU A 145 5.59 7.68 -10.89
CA LEU A 145 4.88 7.37 -9.64
C LEU A 145 5.53 8.01 -8.41
N ILE A 146 6.85 8.13 -8.37
CA ILE A 146 7.56 8.88 -7.33
C ILE A 146 7.13 10.35 -7.36
N GLU A 147 7.10 10.99 -8.54
CA GLU A 147 6.65 12.38 -8.69
C GLU A 147 5.17 12.55 -8.30
N GLU A 148 4.32 11.59 -8.67
CA GLU A 148 2.91 11.55 -8.33
C GLU A 148 2.69 11.48 -6.81
N ALA A 149 3.42 10.61 -6.11
CA ALA A 149 3.38 10.48 -4.66
C ALA A 149 3.92 11.75 -3.98
N THR A 150 5.05 12.28 -4.46
CA THR A 150 5.66 13.51 -3.93
C THR A 150 4.70 14.70 -4.00
N ARG A 151 4.01 14.90 -5.13
CA ARG A 151 3.03 15.99 -5.27
C ARG A 151 1.86 15.93 -4.29
N ARG A 152 1.56 14.73 -3.77
CA ARG A 152 0.49 14.48 -2.80
C ARG A 152 0.97 14.42 -1.37
N GLY A 153 2.27 14.63 -1.14
CA GLY A 153 2.87 14.51 0.19
C GLY A 153 2.82 13.09 0.77
N LEU A 154 2.77 12.08 -0.10
CA LEU A 154 2.90 10.68 0.29
C LEU A 154 4.37 10.28 0.33
N TYR A 155 4.73 9.45 1.29
CA TYR A 155 5.93 8.64 1.17
C TYR A 155 5.75 7.61 0.06
N VAL A 156 6.86 7.19 -0.55
CA VAL A 156 6.85 6.15 -1.58
C VAL A 156 7.90 5.09 -1.28
N ILE A 157 7.47 3.84 -1.23
CA ILE A 157 8.38 2.68 -1.19
C ILE A 157 8.56 2.19 -2.61
N VAL A 158 9.78 2.24 -3.12
CA VAL A 158 10.16 1.64 -4.40
C VAL A 158 10.61 0.21 -4.15
N ASP A 159 9.78 -0.74 -4.54
CA ASP A 159 9.95 -2.15 -4.25
C ASP A 159 10.45 -2.94 -5.45
N TRP A 160 11.64 -3.53 -5.31
CA TRP A 160 12.18 -4.53 -6.21
C TRP A 160 11.47 -5.86 -5.96
N HIS A 161 10.31 -6.01 -6.64
CA HIS A 161 9.35 -7.09 -6.37
C HIS A 161 9.79 -8.42 -6.99
N MET A 162 10.85 -9.02 -6.45
CA MET A 162 11.30 -10.34 -6.83
C MET A 162 10.50 -11.43 -6.07
N LEU A 163 10.19 -12.52 -6.74
CA LEU A 163 9.40 -13.62 -6.19
C LEU A 163 9.92 -15.00 -6.65
N THR A 164 10.06 -15.21 -7.96
CA THR A 164 10.56 -16.45 -8.56
C THR A 164 11.51 -16.13 -9.73
N PRO A 165 12.79 -16.55 -9.66
CA PRO A 165 13.43 -17.30 -8.57
C PRO A 165 13.56 -16.50 -7.29
N GLY A 166 13.54 -17.20 -6.14
CA GLY A 166 13.56 -16.57 -4.82
C GLY A 166 14.94 -16.12 -4.33
N ASP A 167 15.98 -16.30 -5.14
CA ASP A 167 17.32 -15.79 -4.85
C ASP A 167 17.47 -14.35 -5.36
N PRO A 168 17.60 -13.34 -4.49
CA PRO A 168 17.75 -11.96 -4.92
C PRO A 168 19.04 -11.74 -5.73
N ASN A 169 20.05 -12.61 -5.58
CA ASN A 169 21.28 -12.53 -6.37
C ASN A 169 21.08 -12.89 -7.85
N HIS A 170 19.93 -13.43 -8.23
CA HIS A 170 19.65 -13.79 -9.62
C HIS A 170 19.72 -12.58 -10.56
N ASN A 171 19.26 -11.42 -10.11
CA ASN A 171 19.16 -10.19 -10.90
C ASN A 171 19.95 -9.02 -10.28
N THR A 172 21.04 -9.30 -9.57
CA THR A 172 21.83 -8.27 -8.88
C THR A 172 22.25 -7.14 -9.83
N ASP A 173 22.79 -7.46 -11.01
CA ASP A 173 23.25 -6.42 -11.95
C ASP A 173 22.11 -5.47 -12.35
N LEU A 174 20.90 -6.00 -12.60
CA LEU A 174 19.73 -5.18 -12.93
C LEU A 174 19.28 -4.33 -11.73
N ALA A 175 19.34 -4.88 -10.53
CA ALA A 175 18.99 -4.14 -9.30
C ALA A 175 19.98 -3.00 -9.04
N LEU A 176 21.27 -3.23 -9.23
CA LEU A 176 22.31 -2.20 -9.09
C LEU A 176 22.08 -1.03 -10.06
N ASP A 177 21.84 -1.32 -11.34
CA ASP A 177 21.58 -0.30 -12.36
C ASP A 177 20.29 0.48 -12.05
N PHE A 178 19.21 -0.23 -11.68
CA PHE A 178 17.93 0.38 -11.34
C PHE A 178 18.02 1.31 -10.11
N PHE A 179 18.55 0.81 -8.99
CA PHE A 179 18.63 1.61 -7.78
C PHE A 179 19.63 2.77 -7.88
N ALA A 180 20.70 2.61 -8.67
CA ALA A 180 21.61 3.72 -8.96
C ALA A 180 20.87 4.87 -9.65
N GLU A 181 20.06 4.58 -10.68
CA GLU A 181 19.30 5.58 -11.42
C GLU A 181 18.21 6.22 -10.55
N ILE A 182 17.42 5.41 -9.81
CA ILE A 182 16.37 5.95 -8.93
C ILE A 182 16.97 6.87 -7.87
N ALA A 183 18.05 6.45 -7.21
CA ALA A 183 18.70 7.24 -6.19
C ALA A 183 19.34 8.52 -6.76
N GLU A 184 20.01 8.46 -7.92
CA GLU A 184 20.61 9.64 -8.58
C GLU A 184 19.54 10.70 -8.90
N VAL A 185 18.39 10.28 -9.44
CA VAL A 185 17.34 11.21 -9.89
C VAL A 185 16.55 11.81 -8.72
N HIS A 186 16.36 11.05 -7.64
CA HIS A 186 15.46 11.43 -6.55
C HIS A 186 16.13 11.70 -5.20
N SER A 187 17.48 11.72 -5.12
CA SER A 187 18.25 11.93 -3.89
C SER A 187 17.95 13.20 -3.09
N GLY A 188 17.22 14.14 -3.65
CA GLY A 188 16.80 15.36 -2.95
C GLY A 188 15.38 15.30 -2.39
N LYS A 189 14.76 14.13 -2.33
CA LYS A 189 13.39 13.95 -1.86
C LYS A 189 13.37 13.29 -0.49
N ASP A 190 12.68 13.90 0.45
CA ASP A 190 12.54 13.39 1.83
C ASP A 190 11.54 12.22 1.94
N ASN A 191 10.81 11.91 0.86
CA ASN A 191 9.70 10.97 0.88
C ASN A 191 9.99 9.58 0.28
N LEU A 192 11.25 9.27 -0.04
CA LEU A 192 11.61 8.02 -0.72
C LEU A 192 12.16 6.97 0.26
N LEU A 193 11.65 5.72 0.17
CA LEU A 193 12.17 4.53 0.82
C LEU A 193 12.48 3.47 -0.25
N TYR A 194 13.52 2.69 -0.04
CA TYR A 194 13.97 1.68 -1.00
C TYR A 194 13.79 0.27 -0.42
N GLU A 195 12.88 -0.52 -0.97
CA GLU A 195 12.73 -1.94 -0.65
C GLU A 195 13.49 -2.77 -1.68
N ILE A 196 14.64 -3.27 -1.27
CA ILE A 196 15.63 -3.83 -2.20
C ILE A 196 15.36 -5.29 -2.61
N ALA A 197 14.47 -5.98 -1.92
CA ALA A 197 14.02 -7.32 -2.28
C ALA A 197 12.68 -7.61 -1.58
N ASN A 198 11.63 -7.90 -2.34
CA ASN A 198 10.29 -8.17 -1.82
C ASN A 198 10.23 -9.45 -0.95
N GLU A 199 10.48 -10.61 -1.55
CA GLU A 199 10.23 -11.91 -0.90
C GLU A 199 11.32 -12.95 -1.22
N PRO A 200 12.52 -12.80 -0.69
CA PRO A 200 13.55 -13.83 -0.79
C PRO A 200 13.07 -15.17 -0.24
N ASN A 201 13.20 -16.24 -1.02
CA ASN A 201 12.72 -17.57 -0.62
C ASN A 201 13.58 -18.68 -1.21
N GLY A 202 13.60 -19.86 -0.56
CA GLY A 202 14.41 -20.99 -0.97
C GLY A 202 15.92 -20.75 -0.86
N VAL A 203 16.36 -19.73 -0.11
CA VAL A 203 17.76 -19.33 0.05
C VAL A 203 18.13 -19.15 1.52
N SER A 204 19.43 -19.08 1.81
CA SER A 204 19.91 -18.78 3.16
C SER A 204 19.86 -17.28 3.47
N TRP A 205 19.82 -16.93 4.75
CA TRP A 205 19.98 -15.53 5.18
C TRP A 205 21.28 -14.91 4.65
N ASN A 206 22.38 -15.65 4.65
CA ASN A 206 23.67 -15.18 4.12
C ASN A 206 23.58 -14.77 2.62
N ALA A 207 22.75 -15.45 1.81
CA ALA A 207 22.56 -15.06 0.43
C ALA A 207 21.81 -13.73 0.31
N VAL A 208 20.76 -13.53 1.13
CA VAL A 208 20.01 -12.26 1.21
C VAL A 208 20.91 -11.13 1.70
N LYS A 209 21.65 -11.36 2.78
CA LYS A 209 22.63 -10.40 3.33
C LYS A 209 23.67 -10.00 2.29
N SER A 210 24.28 -10.97 1.60
CA SER A 210 25.29 -10.71 0.57
C SER A 210 24.75 -9.88 -0.59
N TYR A 211 23.51 -10.06 -1.00
CA TYR A 211 22.83 -9.21 -1.98
C TYR A 211 22.63 -7.80 -1.42
N SER A 212 22.09 -7.68 -0.21
CA SER A 212 21.80 -6.39 0.42
C SER A 212 23.05 -5.53 0.56
N GLU A 213 24.17 -6.13 0.99
CA GLU A 213 25.47 -5.46 1.14
C GLU A 213 26.12 -5.05 -0.20
N GLN A 214 25.59 -5.52 -1.34
CA GLN A 214 25.97 -5.03 -2.67
C GLN A 214 25.08 -3.87 -3.13
N VAL A 215 23.78 -3.92 -2.87
CA VAL A 215 22.82 -2.92 -3.36
C VAL A 215 22.81 -1.66 -2.49
N ILE A 216 22.85 -1.79 -1.18
CA ILE A 216 22.79 -0.64 -0.26
C ILE A 216 23.86 0.41 -0.54
N PRO A 217 25.14 0.06 -0.76
CA PRO A 217 26.18 1.06 -1.07
C PRO A 217 25.87 1.88 -2.33
N VAL A 218 25.25 1.28 -3.34
CA VAL A 218 24.89 1.97 -4.59
C VAL A 218 23.83 3.03 -4.35
N ILE A 219 22.83 2.73 -3.53
CA ILE A 219 21.82 3.72 -3.09
C ILE A 219 22.52 4.83 -2.28
N ARG A 220 23.37 4.46 -1.32
CA ARG A 220 24.06 5.39 -0.41
C ARG A 220 25.03 6.34 -1.10
N GLU A 221 25.56 5.98 -2.26
CA GLU A 221 26.43 6.86 -3.05
C GLU A 221 25.67 8.12 -3.50
N GLN A 222 24.38 8.00 -3.78
CA GLN A 222 23.53 9.06 -4.29
C GLN A 222 22.60 9.63 -3.23
N ASP A 223 22.08 8.79 -2.35
CA ASP A 223 21.11 9.13 -1.28
C ASP A 223 21.60 8.57 0.07
N PRO A 224 22.52 9.29 0.74
CA PRO A 224 23.14 8.80 1.98
C PRO A 224 22.19 8.71 3.17
N GLU A 225 21.11 9.49 3.18
CA GLU A 225 20.15 9.55 4.29
C GLU A 225 18.94 8.61 4.10
N ALA A 226 18.82 7.93 2.95
CA ALA A 226 17.68 7.10 2.64
C ALA A 226 17.47 5.96 3.66
N VAL A 227 16.22 5.65 3.97
CA VAL A 227 15.87 4.41 4.68
C VAL A 227 15.78 3.27 3.67
N VAL A 228 16.53 2.19 3.93
CA VAL A 228 16.50 0.99 3.08
C VAL A 228 15.78 -0.14 3.80
N LEU A 229 14.82 -0.75 3.11
CA LEU A 229 14.01 -1.87 3.59
C LEU A 229 14.57 -3.16 3.01
N VAL A 230 15.02 -4.04 3.89
CA VAL A 230 15.69 -5.30 3.54
C VAL A 230 14.72 -6.44 3.66
N GLY A 231 14.36 -7.06 2.53
CA GLY A 231 13.55 -8.27 2.51
C GLY A 231 14.21 -9.40 3.31
N THR A 232 13.40 -10.17 4.02
CA THR A 232 13.90 -11.29 4.81
C THR A 232 13.61 -12.62 4.12
N ARG A 233 14.31 -13.69 4.49
CA ARG A 233 14.09 -15.00 3.85
C ARG A 233 12.71 -15.58 4.16
N ALA A 234 12.35 -16.63 3.41
CA ALA A 234 11.09 -17.36 3.54
C ALA A 234 9.87 -16.46 3.27
N TRP A 235 9.86 -15.78 2.11
CA TRP A 235 8.82 -14.81 1.71
C TRP A 235 8.64 -13.68 2.72
N SER A 236 9.75 -13.08 3.12
CA SER A 236 9.80 -11.99 4.11
C SER A 236 9.08 -12.31 5.44
N SER A 237 9.02 -13.60 5.81
CA SER A 237 8.39 -14.06 7.07
C SER A 237 9.40 -14.23 8.22
N LEU A 238 10.58 -13.58 8.14
CA LEU A 238 11.67 -13.74 9.13
C LEU A 238 12.16 -15.20 9.27
N GLY A 239 12.03 -16.00 8.21
CA GLY A 239 12.42 -17.40 8.20
C GLY A 239 11.33 -18.39 8.56
N VAL A 240 10.19 -17.95 9.14
CA VAL A 240 9.18 -18.85 9.72
C VAL A 240 8.57 -19.81 8.70
N SER A 241 8.24 -19.34 7.50
CA SER A 241 7.63 -20.16 6.45
C SER A 241 8.54 -21.29 5.95
N GLU A 242 9.84 -21.25 6.26
CA GLU A 242 10.82 -22.31 5.95
C GLU A 242 11.40 -22.98 7.22
N GLY A 243 10.74 -22.82 8.36
CA GLY A 243 11.10 -23.51 9.60
C GLY A 243 12.31 -22.94 10.35
N SER A 244 12.59 -21.66 10.13
CA SER A 244 13.58 -20.87 10.88
C SER A 244 12.88 -19.74 11.67
N ASP A 245 13.63 -18.74 12.12
CA ASP A 245 13.11 -17.57 12.79
C ASP A 245 14.09 -16.37 12.63
N HIS A 246 13.74 -15.22 13.23
CA HIS A 246 14.51 -13.98 13.15
C HIS A 246 15.91 -14.05 13.80
N SER A 247 16.22 -15.08 14.59
CA SER A 247 17.51 -15.19 15.33
C SER A 247 18.71 -15.26 14.39
N GLU A 248 18.53 -15.75 13.14
CA GLU A 248 19.59 -15.76 12.14
C GLU A 248 19.97 -14.32 11.70
N ILE A 249 19.00 -13.40 11.64
CA ILE A 249 19.24 -11.98 11.35
C ILE A 249 19.95 -11.31 12.54
N VAL A 250 19.47 -11.57 13.76
CA VAL A 250 20.06 -11.02 14.98
C VAL A 250 21.52 -11.48 15.15
N ALA A 251 21.81 -12.74 14.79
CA ALA A 251 23.16 -13.30 14.91
C ALA A 251 24.15 -12.75 13.87
N ASP A 252 23.66 -12.37 12.70
CA ASP A 252 24.48 -11.88 11.58
C ASP A 252 23.70 -10.81 10.78
N PRO A 253 23.50 -9.60 11.35
CA PRO A 253 22.74 -8.55 10.68
C PRO A 253 23.47 -8.02 9.44
N VAL A 254 22.74 -7.36 8.55
CA VAL A 254 23.31 -6.61 7.43
C VAL A 254 24.21 -5.49 7.99
N ASP A 255 25.43 -5.37 7.46
CA ASP A 255 26.41 -4.36 7.88
C ASP A 255 26.12 -3.00 7.20
N ALA A 256 25.02 -2.37 7.64
CA ALA A 256 24.61 -1.04 7.17
C ALA A 256 23.75 -0.34 8.22
N ASP A 257 23.89 0.98 8.29
CA ASP A 257 23.04 1.83 9.10
C ASP A 257 21.76 2.24 8.34
N ASN A 258 20.77 2.76 9.07
CA ASN A 258 19.52 3.31 8.54
C ASN A 258 18.74 2.32 7.65
N ILE A 259 18.69 1.06 8.10
CA ILE A 259 17.94 -0.02 7.45
C ILE A 259 16.84 -0.56 8.37
N MET A 260 15.78 -1.10 7.79
CA MET A 260 14.76 -1.88 8.49
C MET A 260 14.58 -3.23 7.81
N TYR A 261 14.18 -4.24 8.57
CA TYR A 261 13.88 -5.58 8.05
C TYR A 261 12.41 -5.71 7.73
N VAL A 262 12.12 -6.24 6.57
CA VAL A 262 10.76 -6.44 6.07
C VAL A 262 10.12 -7.66 6.71
N TYR A 263 8.84 -7.53 7.07
CA TYR A 263 7.98 -8.64 7.44
C TYR A 263 6.70 -8.63 6.62
N HIS A 264 6.32 -9.80 6.08
CA HIS A 264 5.07 -10.02 5.36
C HIS A 264 4.20 -11.05 6.07
N PHE A 265 2.88 -10.84 6.03
CA PHE A 265 1.93 -11.82 6.53
C PHE A 265 0.58 -11.74 5.80
N TYR A 266 -0.15 -12.85 5.83
CA TYR A 266 -1.51 -12.96 5.35
C TYR A 266 -2.36 -13.57 6.46
N ALA A 267 -3.31 -12.78 7.00
CA ALA A 267 -3.94 -13.07 8.28
C ALA A 267 -4.70 -14.40 8.33
N ALA A 268 -5.31 -14.81 7.20
CA ALA A 268 -5.99 -16.10 7.12
C ALA A 268 -5.05 -17.32 6.99
N SER A 269 -3.74 -17.10 6.81
CA SER A 269 -2.72 -18.16 6.68
C SER A 269 -1.67 -18.14 7.80
N HIS A 270 -1.36 -16.96 8.33
CA HIS A 270 -0.20 -16.72 9.20
C HIS A 270 -0.67 -16.36 10.61
N ASP A 271 -1.11 -17.38 11.33
CA ASP A 271 -1.47 -17.31 12.76
C ASP A 271 -0.31 -17.78 13.67
N GLY A 272 -0.59 -17.97 14.95
CA GLY A 272 0.27 -18.61 15.95
C GLY A 272 1.77 -18.37 15.77
N PRO A 273 2.53 -19.30 15.19
CA PRO A 273 3.99 -19.20 15.08
C PRO A 273 4.49 -17.96 14.35
N HIS A 274 3.80 -17.51 13.29
CA HIS A 274 4.18 -16.30 12.55
C HIS A 274 4.02 -15.06 13.42
N PHE A 275 2.88 -14.93 14.10
CA PHE A 275 2.64 -13.81 14.98
C PHE A 275 3.58 -13.82 16.21
N ASP A 276 3.87 -15.00 16.76
CA ASP A 276 4.79 -15.13 17.90
C ASP A 276 6.21 -14.72 17.54
N VAL A 277 6.73 -15.12 16.36
CA VAL A 277 8.05 -14.71 15.88
C VAL A 277 8.07 -13.21 15.56
N PHE A 278 7.05 -12.68 14.91
CA PHE A 278 6.95 -11.23 14.64
C PHE A 278 7.03 -10.41 15.94
N ARG A 279 6.29 -10.80 16.98
CA ARG A 279 6.30 -10.14 18.29
C ARG A 279 7.65 -10.24 19.00
N GLN A 280 8.40 -11.31 18.80
CA GLN A 280 9.75 -11.47 19.36
C GLN A 280 10.74 -10.62 18.57
N ALA A 281 10.70 -10.69 17.25
CA ALA A 281 11.59 -9.92 16.36
C ALA A 281 11.46 -8.40 16.58
N ALA A 282 10.25 -7.90 16.83
CA ALA A 282 10.01 -6.47 17.09
C ALA A 282 10.72 -5.91 18.33
N ARG A 283 11.26 -6.79 19.19
CA ARG A 283 12.07 -6.40 20.38
C ARG A 283 13.55 -6.39 20.10
N GLU A 284 13.98 -6.86 18.95
CA GLU A 284 15.39 -7.09 18.62
C GLU A 284 15.79 -6.46 17.28
N LEU A 285 14.83 -6.25 16.36
CA LEU A 285 15.06 -5.75 15.02
C LEU A 285 14.15 -4.56 14.70
N PRO A 286 14.63 -3.55 13.95
CA PRO A 286 13.78 -2.54 13.36
C PRO A 286 12.96 -3.16 12.22
N LEU A 287 11.64 -3.20 12.36
CA LEU A 287 10.74 -3.88 11.43
C LEU A 287 9.83 -2.90 10.69
N PHE A 288 9.58 -3.19 9.41
CA PHE A 288 8.54 -2.58 8.60
C PHE A 288 7.70 -3.71 7.95
N VAL A 289 6.38 -3.63 8.03
CA VAL A 289 5.48 -4.54 7.33
C VAL A 289 5.13 -3.93 5.97
N THR A 290 5.90 -4.24 4.94
CA THR A 290 5.71 -3.65 3.60
C THR A 290 4.65 -4.35 2.77
N GLU A 291 4.17 -5.50 3.25
CA GLU A 291 3.06 -6.21 2.64
C GLU A 291 2.28 -7.04 3.68
N PHE A 292 0.98 -6.87 3.71
CA PHE A 292 0.10 -7.82 4.41
C PHE A 292 -1.27 -7.89 3.74
N GLY A 293 -1.96 -9.03 3.93
CA GLY A 293 -3.34 -9.22 3.49
C GLY A 293 -4.22 -9.79 4.61
N THR A 294 -5.53 -9.56 4.49
CA THR A 294 -6.54 -10.14 5.39
C THR A 294 -6.93 -11.56 4.99
N GLN A 295 -6.69 -11.93 3.73
CA GLN A 295 -6.99 -13.21 3.08
C GLN A 295 -5.85 -14.24 3.27
N GLU A 296 -5.93 -15.35 2.52
CA GLU A 296 -4.86 -16.35 2.48
C GLU A 296 -3.65 -15.84 1.68
N HIS A 297 -2.49 -16.45 1.90
CA HIS A 297 -1.22 -16.11 1.24
C HIS A 297 -1.24 -16.26 -0.30
N THR A 298 -2.26 -16.90 -0.85
CA THR A 298 -2.51 -16.98 -2.30
C THR A 298 -2.99 -15.68 -2.92
N GLY A 299 -3.28 -14.67 -2.10
CA GLY A 299 -3.91 -13.42 -2.50
C GLY A 299 -5.43 -13.50 -2.62
N ASP A 300 -6.02 -14.67 -2.36
CA ASP A 300 -7.45 -14.98 -2.47
C ASP A 300 -7.94 -15.72 -1.21
N GLY A 301 -9.21 -16.15 -1.20
CA GLY A 301 -9.82 -16.90 -0.10
C GLY A 301 -10.63 -16.01 0.85
N GLU A 302 -10.98 -16.56 2.01
CA GLU A 302 -11.73 -15.82 3.04
C GLU A 302 -10.83 -14.82 3.77
N ASN A 303 -11.39 -13.66 4.12
CA ASN A 303 -10.68 -12.66 4.91
C ASN A 303 -10.82 -12.97 6.40
N ASP A 304 -9.70 -13.01 7.13
CA ASP A 304 -9.67 -13.09 8.59
C ASP A 304 -9.37 -11.71 9.20
N PHE A 305 -10.41 -10.89 9.30
CA PHE A 305 -10.30 -9.55 9.90
C PHE A 305 -9.94 -9.58 11.38
N ALA A 306 -10.27 -10.66 12.09
CA ALA A 306 -9.97 -10.75 13.52
C ALA A 306 -8.46 -10.98 13.76
N SER A 307 -7.86 -11.90 13.01
CA SER A 307 -6.40 -12.08 13.02
C SER A 307 -5.68 -10.84 12.51
N ALA A 308 -6.14 -10.23 11.41
CA ALA A 308 -5.56 -9.00 10.88
C ALA A 308 -5.59 -7.87 11.92
N GLN A 309 -6.71 -7.69 12.66
CA GLN A 309 -6.83 -6.69 13.72
C GLN A 309 -5.81 -6.92 14.84
N ALA A 310 -5.58 -8.17 15.23
CA ALA A 310 -4.58 -8.48 16.27
C ALA A 310 -3.16 -8.07 15.85
N TYR A 311 -2.82 -8.24 14.56
CA TYR A 311 -1.55 -7.74 14.01
C TYR A 311 -1.52 -6.20 14.03
N LEU A 312 -2.58 -5.53 13.56
CA LEU A 312 -2.65 -4.06 13.53
C LEU A 312 -2.57 -3.46 14.94
N ASP A 313 -3.28 -4.03 15.92
CA ASP A 313 -3.24 -3.58 17.32
C ASP A 313 -1.82 -3.66 17.89
N PHE A 314 -1.10 -4.75 17.58
CA PHE A 314 0.29 -4.90 17.99
C PHE A 314 1.21 -3.90 17.26
N MET A 315 1.03 -3.72 15.95
CA MET A 315 1.82 -2.74 15.18
C MET A 315 1.56 -1.30 15.66
N ALA A 316 0.33 -0.97 16.01
CA ALA A 316 0.01 0.35 16.60
C ALA A 316 0.68 0.54 17.97
N GLN A 317 0.64 -0.48 18.84
CA GLN A 317 1.33 -0.44 20.14
C GLN A 317 2.84 -0.25 19.99
N GLU A 318 3.46 -0.95 19.03
CA GLU A 318 4.91 -0.91 18.80
C GLU A 318 5.32 0.14 17.78
N GLN A 319 4.40 0.96 17.23
CA GLN A 319 4.65 1.95 16.18
C GLN A 319 5.41 1.34 14.98
N ILE A 320 4.98 0.17 14.51
CA ILE A 320 5.52 -0.50 13.33
C ILE A 320 4.69 -0.07 12.13
N SER A 321 5.33 0.56 11.15
CA SER A 321 4.72 0.99 9.89
C SER A 321 4.25 -0.19 9.05
N TRP A 322 3.18 0.01 8.28
CA TRP A 322 2.61 -1.07 7.48
C TRP A 322 1.96 -0.61 6.18
N VAL A 323 1.96 -1.51 5.19
CA VAL A 323 1.32 -1.34 3.88
C VAL A 323 0.47 -2.59 3.58
N ASN A 324 -0.77 -2.38 3.14
CA ASN A 324 -1.66 -3.48 2.78
C ASN A 324 -1.56 -3.85 1.30
N TRP A 325 -1.62 -5.13 0.99
CA TRP A 325 -1.71 -5.71 -0.35
C TRP A 325 -3.17 -5.99 -0.70
N ASN A 326 -3.80 -5.38 -1.77
CA ASN A 326 -3.23 -4.45 -2.73
C ASN A 326 -4.26 -3.45 -3.27
N TYR A 327 -3.81 -2.30 -3.74
CA TYR A 327 -4.60 -1.21 -4.32
C TYR A 327 -4.85 -1.44 -5.81
N SER A 328 -5.71 -2.42 -6.10
CA SER A 328 -6.12 -2.76 -7.48
C SER A 328 -7.56 -3.28 -7.52
N ASP A 329 -8.05 -3.54 -8.73
CA ASP A 329 -9.33 -4.19 -9.01
C ASP A 329 -9.18 -5.65 -9.48
N ASP A 330 -8.10 -6.33 -9.06
CA ASP A 330 -7.93 -7.77 -9.27
C ASP A 330 -9.17 -8.52 -8.74
N HIS A 331 -9.53 -9.61 -9.41
CA HIS A 331 -10.70 -10.42 -9.02
C HIS A 331 -10.57 -11.10 -7.65
N ARG A 332 -9.33 -11.30 -7.16
CA ARG A 332 -9.05 -11.95 -5.87
C ARG A 332 -9.53 -11.11 -4.68
N SER A 333 -9.79 -11.76 -3.57
CA SER A 333 -10.36 -11.14 -2.36
C SER A 333 -9.45 -10.13 -1.68
N GLY A 334 -8.13 -10.21 -1.90
CA GLY A 334 -7.15 -9.27 -1.35
C GLY A 334 -7.05 -7.92 -2.05
N ALA A 335 -7.61 -7.79 -3.26
CA ALA A 335 -7.70 -6.49 -3.93
C ALA A 335 -8.81 -5.64 -3.32
N VAL A 336 -8.58 -4.32 -3.24
CA VAL A 336 -9.51 -3.42 -2.55
C VAL A 336 -10.71 -3.00 -3.38
N PHE A 337 -10.59 -2.96 -4.72
CA PHE A 337 -11.68 -2.51 -5.59
C PHE A 337 -12.42 -3.68 -6.23
N GLU A 338 -13.71 -3.47 -6.50
CA GLU A 338 -14.51 -4.36 -7.34
C GLU A 338 -13.95 -4.41 -8.77
N PRO A 339 -13.96 -5.60 -9.42
CA PRO A 339 -13.40 -5.76 -10.75
C PRO A 339 -14.00 -4.79 -11.77
N GLY A 340 -13.14 -4.11 -12.53
CA GLY A 340 -13.49 -3.13 -13.55
C GLY A 340 -13.56 -1.69 -13.06
N THR A 341 -13.37 -1.43 -11.76
CA THR A 341 -13.34 -0.08 -11.18
C THR A 341 -12.23 0.77 -11.78
N CYS A 342 -11.03 0.23 -11.90
CA CYS A 342 -9.88 0.96 -12.46
C CYS A 342 -10.12 1.32 -13.93
N ALA A 343 -10.59 0.37 -14.73
CA ALA A 343 -10.90 0.60 -16.13
C ALA A 343 -12.06 1.60 -16.36
N ALA A 344 -12.97 1.71 -15.39
CA ALA A 344 -14.07 2.69 -15.41
C ALA A 344 -13.61 4.09 -14.94
N GLY A 345 -12.42 4.24 -14.37
CA GLY A 345 -11.92 5.49 -13.80
C GLY A 345 -12.51 5.82 -12.42
N GLY A 346 -12.86 4.81 -11.64
CA GLY A 346 -13.42 4.94 -10.29
C GLY A 346 -14.90 4.55 -10.16
N PRO A 347 -15.56 4.90 -9.04
CA PRO A 347 -15.07 5.79 -7.99
C PRO A 347 -13.96 5.15 -7.14
N PHE A 348 -12.95 5.94 -6.73
CA PHE A 348 -11.87 5.50 -5.84
C PHE A 348 -12.03 6.03 -4.41
N ALA A 349 -12.75 7.14 -4.25
CA ALA A 349 -13.14 7.70 -2.95
C ALA A 349 -14.46 7.09 -2.46
N GLY A 350 -14.66 7.08 -1.14
CA GLY A 350 -15.82 6.45 -0.51
C GLY A 350 -15.73 4.94 -0.49
N THR A 351 -16.88 4.25 -0.40
CA THR A 351 -16.94 2.79 -0.27
C THR A 351 -17.71 2.09 -1.39
N ASP A 352 -18.32 2.84 -2.33
CA ASP A 352 -19.26 2.29 -3.32
C ASP A 352 -18.64 1.24 -4.27
N ALA A 353 -17.32 1.29 -4.47
CA ALA A 353 -16.59 0.37 -5.34
C ALA A 353 -15.59 -0.52 -4.57
N LEU A 354 -15.70 -0.58 -3.24
CA LEU A 354 -14.78 -1.37 -2.43
C LEU A 354 -15.31 -2.79 -2.19
N LYS A 355 -14.40 -3.75 -2.20
CA LYS A 355 -14.62 -5.09 -1.65
C LYS A 355 -14.58 -5.03 -0.11
N PRO A 356 -15.04 -6.08 0.60
CA PRO A 356 -14.98 -6.11 2.07
C PRO A 356 -13.59 -5.88 2.65
N ALA A 357 -12.52 -6.38 2.00
CA ALA A 357 -11.15 -6.09 2.39
C ALA A 357 -10.82 -4.60 2.22
N GLY A 358 -11.26 -3.99 1.11
CA GLY A 358 -11.07 -2.58 0.81
C GLY A 358 -11.80 -1.66 1.80
N GLU A 359 -13.05 -1.95 2.15
CA GLU A 359 -13.79 -1.20 3.16
C GLU A 359 -13.07 -1.24 4.51
N TRP A 360 -12.69 -2.45 4.94
CA TRP A 360 -12.02 -2.65 6.23
C TRP A 360 -10.67 -1.93 6.30
N ILE A 361 -9.80 -2.08 5.29
CA ILE A 361 -8.47 -1.48 5.33
C ILE A 361 -8.49 0.05 5.21
N ARG A 362 -9.42 0.59 4.38
CA ARG A 362 -9.63 2.03 4.31
C ARG A 362 -9.99 2.61 5.69
N ASP A 363 -10.86 1.96 6.44
CA ASP A 363 -11.23 2.39 7.80
C ASP A 363 -10.03 2.29 8.75
N GLN A 364 -9.17 1.27 8.64
CA GLN A 364 -7.95 1.17 9.45
C GLN A 364 -6.97 2.32 9.17
N ILE A 365 -6.70 2.62 7.88
CA ILE A 365 -5.81 3.72 7.48
C ILE A 365 -6.35 5.05 8.00
N ARG A 366 -7.64 5.34 7.80
CA ARG A 366 -8.28 6.58 8.25
C ARG A 366 -8.24 6.75 9.77
N THR A 367 -8.41 5.66 10.53
CA THR A 367 -8.38 5.68 11.99
C THR A 367 -6.96 5.90 12.52
N SER A 368 -5.95 5.33 11.86
CA SER A 368 -4.54 5.56 12.22
C SER A 368 -4.13 7.03 12.01
N GLY A 369 -4.65 7.69 10.98
CA GLY A 369 -4.42 9.12 10.72
C GLY A 369 -5.03 10.07 11.76
N VAL A 370 -6.10 9.69 12.45
CA VAL A 370 -6.73 10.53 13.49
C VAL A 370 -5.81 10.70 14.71
N ASN A 371 -4.97 9.71 15.01
CA ASN A 371 -4.02 9.80 16.11
C ASN A 371 -2.88 10.81 15.87
N ARG A 372 -2.72 11.33 14.63
CA ARG A 372 -1.74 12.36 14.27
C ARG A 372 -2.14 13.77 14.71
N ALA A 373 -3.44 14.04 14.83
CA ALA A 373 -3.93 15.38 15.20
C ALA A 373 -3.80 15.67 16.71
N ASP A 374 -3.55 14.65 17.54
CA ASP A 374 -3.49 14.74 19.00
C ASP A 374 -2.07 14.54 19.57
N SER A 375 -1.06 14.31 18.73
CA SER A 375 0.36 14.15 19.11
C SER A 375 1.16 15.40 18.79
#